data_dcb9e23bb13a01f5d3c0d97e418caf4a
#
_entry.id   dcb9e23bb13a01f5d3c0d97e418caf4a
#
_cell.length_a   1.000
_cell.length_b   1.000
_cell.length_c   1.000
_cell.angle_alpha   90.00
_cell.angle_beta   90.00
_cell.angle_gamma   90.00
#
_symmetry.space_group_name_H-M   'P 1'
#
loop_
_entity.id
_entity.type
_entity.pdbx_description
1 polymer ?
#
loop_
_entity_poly.entity_id
_entity_poly.type
_entity_poly.pdbx_seq_one_letter_code
_entity_poly.pdbx_strand_id
1 'polypeptide(L)'
;SNVGMLGFSLMALEKFYCYDKKNKLNEKEIKAFIKSKNKKKIVFGFTSKVWAFFNDSNFLKKQINFNGITLVHGGGWKKMKDSEVSKKYFDETLKKKYNFLNILNYYGLVEQTGSIFFQCKLHRHFHTTIFSDIIIRDKNFISVNKKKGIVQLISLLPFSYPGHNILTQDVGEIIG
;
A
#
# COMPACT_ATOMS: atom_id res chain seq x y z
N SER A 1 -5.98 2.61 -9.49
CA SER A 1 -7.38 3.02 -9.31
C SER A 1 -7.46 4.14 -8.28
N ASN A 2 -8.24 5.18 -8.55
CA ASN A 2 -8.39 6.33 -7.65
C ASN A 2 -9.19 5.98 -6.39
N VAL A 3 -9.90 4.86 -6.38
CA VAL A 3 -10.78 4.43 -5.28
C VAL A 3 -9.99 4.16 -3.99
N GLY A 4 -8.85 3.48 -4.06
CA GLY A 4 -8.00 3.24 -2.89
C GLY A 4 -7.46 4.54 -2.29
N MET A 5 -7.04 5.48 -3.14
CA MET A 5 -6.59 6.81 -2.68
C MET A 5 -7.74 7.60 -2.05
N LEU A 6 -8.94 7.50 -2.60
CA LEU A 6 -10.12 8.17 -2.04
C LEU A 6 -10.45 7.63 -0.66
N GLY A 7 -10.49 6.30 -0.48
CA GLY A 7 -10.77 5.66 0.80
C GLY A 7 -9.80 6.10 1.91
N PHE A 8 -8.49 6.05 1.65
CA PHE A 8 -7.50 6.55 2.61
C PHE A 8 -7.62 8.05 2.86
N SER A 9 -7.99 8.83 1.84
CA SER A 9 -8.15 10.27 1.98
C SER A 9 -9.33 10.67 2.87
N LEU A 10 -10.37 9.85 2.96
CA LEU A 10 -11.54 10.14 3.82
C LEU A 10 -11.19 10.12 5.31
N MET A 11 -10.14 9.39 5.69
CA MET A 11 -9.65 9.32 7.07
C MET A 11 -8.69 10.46 7.45
N ALA A 12 -8.31 11.31 6.49
CA ALA A 12 -7.35 12.38 6.70
C ALA A 12 -8.04 13.72 7.01
N LEU A 13 -7.58 14.40 8.08
CA LEU A 13 -8.00 15.76 8.40
C LEU A 13 -7.49 16.79 7.38
N GLU A 14 -6.26 16.61 6.93
CA GLU A 14 -5.64 17.45 5.89
C GLU A 14 -5.06 16.56 4.78
N LYS A 15 -5.13 17.04 3.54
CA LYS A 15 -4.71 16.31 2.35
C LYS A 15 -3.74 17.15 1.54
N PHE A 16 -2.64 16.55 1.13
CA PHE A 16 -1.60 17.16 0.32
C PHE A 16 -1.31 16.24 -0.88
N TYR A 17 -1.22 16.81 -2.07
CA TYR A 17 -1.04 16.03 -3.29
C TYR A 17 0.37 16.22 -3.85
N CYS A 18 1.14 15.14 -3.93
CA CYS A 18 2.50 15.16 -4.45
C CYS A 18 2.58 15.54 -5.95
N TYR A 19 1.50 15.33 -6.69
CA TYR A 19 1.39 15.70 -8.11
C TYR A 19 0.21 16.62 -8.35
N ASP A 20 0.37 17.57 -9.24
CA ASP A 20 -0.72 18.43 -9.72
C ASP A 20 -1.61 17.71 -10.75
N LYS A 21 -2.64 18.41 -11.25
CA LYS A 21 -3.56 17.88 -12.27
C LYS A 21 -2.89 17.55 -13.60
N LYS A 22 -1.68 18.05 -13.86
CA LYS A 22 -0.86 17.80 -15.06
C LYS A 22 0.21 16.73 -14.81
N ASN A 23 0.12 15.98 -13.70
CA ASN A 23 1.12 15.01 -13.24
C ASN A 23 2.53 15.60 -13.06
N LYS A 24 2.66 16.89 -12.79
CA LYS A 24 3.92 17.52 -12.41
C LYS A 24 4.06 17.53 -10.88
N LEU A 25 5.30 17.46 -10.42
CA LEU A 25 5.63 17.49 -8.99
C LEU A 25 5.10 18.78 -8.34
N ASN A 26 4.27 18.64 -7.31
CA ASN A 26 3.68 19.75 -6.57
C ASN A 26 4.52 20.10 -5.34
N GLU A 27 5.60 20.82 -5.55
CA GLU A 27 6.56 21.15 -4.50
C GLU A 27 5.94 21.97 -3.36
N LYS A 28 4.99 22.83 -3.67
CA LYS A 28 4.30 23.65 -2.67
C LYS A 28 3.56 22.77 -1.66
N GLU A 29 2.78 21.82 -2.15
CA GLU A 29 2.04 20.86 -1.31
C GLU A 29 2.97 19.98 -0.50
N ILE A 30 4.07 19.49 -1.09
CA ILE A 30 5.05 18.66 -0.39
C ILE A 30 5.70 19.44 0.75
N LYS A 31 6.10 20.70 0.51
CA LYS A 31 6.67 21.57 1.54
C LYS A 31 5.65 21.88 2.65
N ALA A 32 4.38 22.11 2.29
CA ALA A 32 3.30 22.33 3.24
C ALA A 32 3.07 21.09 4.11
N PHE A 33 3.03 19.90 3.51
CA PHE A 33 2.92 18.63 4.23
C PHE A 33 4.04 18.44 5.27
N ILE A 34 5.28 18.65 4.86
CA ILE A 34 6.43 18.50 5.75
C ILE A 34 6.36 19.49 6.93
N LYS A 35 5.96 20.74 6.66
CA LYS A 35 5.86 21.81 7.66
C LYS A 35 4.59 21.74 8.52
N SER A 36 3.58 20.95 8.14
CA SER A 36 2.33 20.87 8.91
C SER A 36 2.62 20.41 10.35
N LYS A 37 1.85 20.96 11.30
CA LYS A 37 2.03 20.69 12.75
C LYS A 37 1.37 19.40 13.22
N ASN A 38 0.78 18.62 12.32
CA ASN A 38 0.12 17.37 12.65
C ASN A 38 1.09 16.35 13.24
N LYS A 39 0.75 15.76 14.38
CA LYS A 39 1.57 14.76 15.08
C LYS A 39 1.70 13.44 14.31
N LYS A 40 0.68 13.06 13.54
CA LYS A 40 0.66 11.84 12.75
C LYS A 40 0.58 12.19 11.28
N LYS A 41 1.60 11.83 10.52
CA LYS A 41 1.69 12.08 9.08
C LYS A 41 1.88 10.78 8.33
N ILE A 42 1.13 10.61 7.24
CA ILE A 42 1.17 9.44 6.38
C ILE A 42 1.41 9.89 4.95
N VAL A 43 2.39 9.29 4.30
CA VAL A 43 2.52 9.30 2.83
C VAL A 43 1.85 8.04 2.31
N PHE A 44 0.93 8.19 1.38
CA PHE A 44 0.19 7.08 0.78
C PHE A 44 0.36 7.05 -0.74
N GLY A 45 0.56 5.85 -1.31
CA GLY A 45 0.61 5.70 -2.75
C GLY A 45 0.74 4.26 -3.24
N PHE A 46 0.61 4.07 -4.56
CA PHE A 46 0.89 2.78 -5.20
C PHE A 46 2.40 2.53 -5.27
N THR A 47 2.83 1.30 -5.03
CA THR A 47 4.25 0.91 -4.94
C THR A 47 5.09 1.48 -6.09
N SER A 48 4.68 1.26 -7.33
CA SER A 48 5.39 1.77 -8.51
C SER A 48 5.45 3.29 -8.58
N LYS A 49 4.36 3.99 -8.20
CA LYS A 49 4.30 5.45 -8.19
C LYS A 49 5.14 6.05 -7.08
N VAL A 50 5.12 5.43 -5.89
CA VAL A 50 5.98 5.81 -4.77
C VAL A 50 7.45 5.67 -5.16
N TRP A 51 7.82 4.56 -5.80
CA TRP A 51 9.18 4.35 -6.26
C TRP A 51 9.62 5.41 -7.28
N ALA A 52 8.79 5.66 -8.30
CA ALA A 52 9.06 6.70 -9.30
C ALA A 52 9.22 8.08 -8.66
N PHE A 53 8.33 8.45 -7.73
CA PHE A 53 8.38 9.73 -7.03
C PHE A 53 9.68 9.92 -6.25
N PHE A 54 10.07 8.93 -5.44
CA PHE A 54 11.27 9.03 -4.61
C PHE A 54 12.59 8.84 -5.38
N ASN A 55 12.53 8.42 -6.65
CA ASN A 55 13.68 8.36 -7.54
C ASN A 55 13.66 9.45 -8.64
N ASP A 56 12.69 10.37 -8.61
CA ASP A 56 12.70 11.53 -9.49
C ASP A 56 13.93 12.40 -9.21
N SER A 57 14.70 12.71 -10.26
CA SER A 57 15.96 13.45 -10.14
C SER A 57 15.80 14.84 -9.56
N ASN A 58 14.67 15.51 -9.83
CA ASN A 58 14.37 16.84 -9.31
C ASN A 58 14.02 16.78 -7.83
N PHE A 59 13.36 15.71 -7.41
CA PHE A 59 13.03 15.49 -6.01
C PHE A 59 14.25 15.09 -5.17
N LEU A 60 15.10 14.23 -5.69
CA LEU A 60 16.33 13.76 -5.04
C LEU A 60 17.28 14.90 -4.64
N LYS A 61 17.38 15.93 -5.50
CA LYS A 61 18.24 17.10 -5.24
C LYS A 61 17.82 17.92 -4.02
N LYS A 62 16.62 17.73 -3.48
CA LYS A 62 16.04 18.58 -2.43
C LYS A 62 16.31 18.11 -1.01
N GLN A 63 16.95 16.95 -0.83
CA GLN A 63 17.29 16.38 0.48
C GLN A 63 16.15 16.46 1.53
N ILE A 64 14.92 16.17 1.10
CA ILE A 64 13.75 16.22 1.97
C ILE A 64 13.81 15.06 2.95
N ASN A 65 13.62 15.36 4.24
CA ASN A 65 13.63 14.40 5.32
C ASN A 65 12.17 14.06 5.74
N PHE A 66 11.83 12.79 5.78
CA PHE A 66 10.53 12.27 6.20
C PHE A 66 10.57 11.64 7.60
N ASN A 67 11.46 12.10 8.46
CA ASN A 67 11.55 11.61 9.83
C ASN A 67 10.21 11.74 10.57
N GLY A 68 9.82 10.71 11.31
CA GLY A 68 8.55 10.67 12.02
C GLY A 68 7.32 10.37 11.12
N ILE A 69 7.50 10.26 9.79
CA ILE A 69 6.41 10.01 8.84
C ILE A 69 6.35 8.53 8.49
N THR A 70 5.14 7.99 8.39
CA THR A 70 4.89 6.61 7.93
C THR A 70 4.54 6.63 6.44
N LEU A 71 5.23 5.80 5.67
CA LEU A 71 4.85 5.50 4.29
C LEU A 71 3.94 4.26 4.28
N VAL A 72 2.78 4.39 3.66
CA VAL A 72 1.87 3.29 3.35
C VAL A 72 1.80 3.13 1.84
N HIS A 73 2.12 1.95 1.36
CA HIS A 73 2.09 1.67 -0.08
C HIS A 73 1.47 0.30 -0.37
N GLY A 74 0.97 0.11 -1.57
CA GLY A 74 0.38 -1.16 -1.98
C GLY A 74 0.22 -1.26 -3.49
N GLY A 75 -0.29 -2.40 -3.97
CA GLY A 75 -0.36 -2.71 -5.39
C GLY A 75 0.98 -3.09 -5.99
N GLY A 76 0.92 -3.72 -7.17
CA GLY A 76 2.10 -4.20 -7.88
C GLY A 76 2.76 -3.15 -8.80
N TRP A 77 3.77 -3.60 -9.52
CA TRP A 77 4.55 -2.78 -10.45
C TRP A 77 3.85 -2.53 -11.79
N LYS A 78 2.86 -3.37 -12.18
CA LYS A 78 2.03 -3.22 -13.40
C LYS A 78 2.85 -2.84 -14.63
N LYS A 79 2.61 -1.63 -15.18
CA LYS A 79 3.30 -1.10 -16.36
C LYS A 79 4.77 -0.70 -16.10
N MET A 80 5.24 -0.75 -14.88
CA MET A 80 6.62 -0.40 -14.48
C MET A 80 7.43 -1.64 -14.06
N LYS A 81 7.16 -2.81 -14.64
CA LYS A 81 7.88 -4.05 -14.34
C LYS A 81 9.39 -3.93 -14.56
N ASP A 82 9.81 -3.22 -15.58
CA ASP A 82 11.23 -2.99 -15.88
C ASP A 82 11.97 -2.19 -14.79
N SER A 83 11.23 -1.48 -13.96
CA SER A 83 11.75 -0.73 -12.81
C SER A 83 11.52 -1.45 -11.49
N GLU A 84 11.03 -2.69 -11.52
CA GLU A 84 10.73 -3.48 -10.34
C GLU A 84 11.99 -3.80 -9.56
N VAL A 85 11.92 -3.52 -8.27
CA VAL A 85 12.99 -3.86 -7.34
C VAL A 85 12.49 -4.78 -6.25
N SER A 86 13.41 -5.52 -5.63
CA SER A 86 13.03 -6.36 -4.51
C SER A 86 12.47 -5.51 -3.36
N LYS A 87 11.54 -6.06 -2.60
CA LYS A 87 10.92 -5.40 -1.46
C LYS A 87 11.96 -4.92 -0.45
N LYS A 88 12.97 -5.75 -0.18
CA LYS A 88 14.06 -5.40 0.73
C LYS A 88 14.79 -4.15 0.24
N TYR A 89 15.17 -4.11 -1.03
CA TYR A 89 15.85 -2.97 -1.64
C TYR A 89 14.99 -1.71 -1.62
N PHE A 90 13.70 -1.83 -1.92
CA PHE A 90 12.73 -0.74 -1.82
C PHE A 90 12.72 -0.12 -0.43
N ASP A 91 12.50 -0.94 0.60
CA ASP A 91 12.39 -0.49 1.99
C ASP A 91 13.71 0.12 2.51
N GLU A 92 14.83 -0.54 2.26
CA GLU A 92 16.16 -0.06 2.69
C GLU A 92 16.52 1.25 2.01
N THR A 93 16.27 1.37 0.72
CA THR A 93 16.53 2.60 -0.03
C THR A 93 15.73 3.76 0.51
N LEU A 94 14.41 3.59 0.71
CA LEU A 94 13.57 4.66 1.19
C LEU A 94 13.85 5.03 2.65
N LYS A 95 14.15 4.06 3.50
CA LYS A 95 14.60 4.33 4.88
C LYS A 95 15.91 5.10 4.91
N LYS A 96 16.92 4.64 4.18
CA LYS A 96 18.25 5.25 4.19
C LYS A 96 18.25 6.66 3.60
N LYS A 97 17.53 6.87 2.49
CA LYS A 97 17.53 8.16 1.78
C LYS A 97 16.61 9.21 2.42
N TYR A 98 15.49 8.79 2.99
CA TYR A 98 14.41 9.70 3.39
C TYR A 98 14.00 9.62 4.85
N ASN A 99 14.58 8.72 5.63
CA ASN A 99 14.37 8.61 7.08
C ASN A 99 12.92 8.30 7.49
N PHE A 100 12.17 7.54 6.68
CA PHE A 100 10.82 7.15 7.08
C PHE A 100 10.82 6.39 8.41
N LEU A 101 9.90 6.75 9.31
CA LEU A 101 9.69 6.06 10.58
C LEU A 101 9.26 4.60 10.34
N ASN A 102 8.30 4.41 9.46
CA ASN A 102 7.83 3.08 9.04
C ASN A 102 7.55 3.08 7.55
N ILE A 103 7.73 1.91 6.93
CA ILE A 103 7.28 1.60 5.57
C ILE A 103 6.39 0.38 5.69
N LEU A 104 5.11 0.54 5.38
CA LEU A 104 4.08 -0.48 5.52
C LEU A 104 3.47 -0.78 4.16
N ASN A 105 3.51 -2.04 3.77
CA ASN A 105 2.77 -2.50 2.62
C ASN A 105 1.35 -2.88 3.03
N TYR A 106 0.38 -2.70 2.14
CA TYR A 106 -0.98 -3.20 2.31
C TYR A 106 -1.41 -4.04 1.11
N TYR A 107 -2.28 -4.98 1.39
CA TYR A 107 -2.99 -5.76 0.39
C TYR A 107 -4.50 -5.48 0.51
N GLY A 108 -5.17 -5.35 -0.60
CA GLY A 108 -6.62 -5.15 -0.67
C GLY A 108 -7.09 -5.03 -2.10
N LEU A 109 -8.34 -5.40 -2.33
CA LEU A 109 -8.99 -5.33 -3.63
C LEU A 109 -10.06 -4.24 -3.64
N VAL A 110 -10.21 -3.58 -4.78
CA VAL A 110 -11.29 -2.60 -5.01
C VAL A 110 -12.66 -3.30 -4.98
N GLU A 111 -12.67 -4.56 -5.42
CA GLU A 111 -13.83 -5.44 -5.47
C GLU A 111 -14.31 -5.89 -4.08
N GLN A 112 -13.49 -5.70 -3.04
CA GLN A 112 -13.84 -5.97 -1.64
C GLN A 112 -13.47 -4.77 -0.77
N THR A 113 -14.23 -3.71 -0.91
CA THR A 113 -14.01 -2.44 -0.22
C THR A 113 -14.04 -2.63 1.31
N GLY A 114 -13.04 -2.08 1.98
CA GLY A 114 -12.92 -2.14 3.45
C GLY A 114 -12.03 -3.27 3.98
N SER A 115 -11.76 -4.31 3.20
CA SER A 115 -10.81 -5.37 3.59
C SER A 115 -9.41 -4.97 3.18
N ILE A 116 -8.67 -4.38 4.11
CA ILE A 116 -7.30 -3.91 3.91
C ILE A 116 -6.40 -4.63 4.90
N PHE A 117 -5.49 -5.45 4.39
CA PHE A 117 -4.55 -6.22 5.18
C PHE A 117 -3.22 -5.51 5.23
N PHE A 118 -2.85 -5.02 6.40
CA PHE A 118 -1.55 -4.39 6.60
C PHE A 118 -0.48 -5.40 6.95
N GLN A 119 0.70 -5.14 6.42
CA GLN A 119 1.87 -5.91 6.75
C GLN A 119 2.36 -5.56 8.16
N CYS A 120 2.63 -6.56 9.01
CA CYS A 120 3.20 -6.32 10.32
C CYS A 120 4.68 -5.90 10.25
N LYS A 121 5.13 -5.21 11.29
CA LYS A 121 6.51 -4.72 11.39
C LYS A 121 7.53 -5.84 11.68
N LEU A 122 7.12 -6.86 12.44
CA LEU A 122 8.03 -7.91 12.90
C LEU A 122 8.36 -8.90 11.79
N HIS A 123 7.35 -9.62 11.31
CA HIS A 123 7.55 -10.73 10.37
C HIS A 123 7.28 -10.33 8.91
N ARG A 124 6.78 -9.11 8.68
CA ARG A 124 6.48 -8.62 7.34
C ARG A 124 5.38 -9.41 6.62
N HIS A 125 4.52 -10.09 7.38
CA HIS A 125 3.33 -10.79 6.87
C HIS A 125 2.11 -9.89 6.92
N PHE A 126 1.17 -10.11 6.01
CA PHE A 126 -0.13 -9.46 6.02
C PHE A 126 -1.01 -10.11 7.09
N HIS A 127 -1.81 -9.31 7.77
CA HIS A 127 -2.76 -9.78 8.75
C HIS A 127 -4.19 -9.47 8.28
N THR A 128 -5.07 -10.43 8.44
CA THR A 128 -6.51 -10.21 8.26
C THR A 128 -7.05 -9.27 9.33
N THR A 129 -8.22 -8.70 9.09
CA THR A 129 -8.95 -7.91 10.07
C THR A 129 -9.98 -8.77 10.79
N ILE A 130 -10.56 -8.27 11.89
CA ILE A 130 -11.65 -8.97 12.60
C ILE A 130 -12.92 -9.16 11.75
N PHE A 131 -13.05 -8.43 10.63
CA PHE A 131 -14.19 -8.51 9.71
C PHE A 131 -13.90 -9.30 8.44
N SER A 132 -12.70 -9.86 8.31
CA SER A 132 -12.27 -10.51 7.09
C SER A 132 -11.35 -11.69 7.37
N ASP A 133 -11.38 -12.66 6.47
CA ASP A 133 -10.58 -13.86 6.52
C ASP A 133 -10.07 -14.24 5.13
N ILE A 134 -9.16 -15.20 5.06
CA ILE A 134 -8.63 -15.75 3.81
C ILE A 134 -8.72 -17.27 3.82
N ILE A 135 -8.97 -17.82 2.64
CA ILE A 135 -8.86 -19.26 2.37
C ILE A 135 -7.86 -19.42 1.23
N ILE A 136 -6.96 -20.38 1.35
CA ILE A 136 -6.06 -20.74 0.26
C ILE A 136 -6.64 -21.94 -0.48
N ARG A 137 -6.75 -21.83 -1.82
CA ARG A 137 -7.30 -22.85 -2.71
C ARG A 137 -6.23 -23.42 -3.61
N ASP A 138 -6.23 -24.73 -3.78
CA ASP A 138 -5.41 -25.39 -4.81
C ASP A 138 -5.99 -25.19 -6.22
N LYS A 139 -5.37 -25.81 -7.23
CA LYS A 139 -5.83 -25.79 -8.63
C LYS A 139 -7.23 -26.39 -8.86
N ASN A 140 -7.71 -27.23 -7.93
CA ASN A 140 -9.03 -27.85 -7.96
C ASN A 140 -10.04 -27.08 -7.08
N PHE A 141 -9.66 -25.90 -6.61
CA PHE A 141 -10.43 -25.05 -5.68
C PHE A 141 -10.71 -25.68 -4.31
N ILE A 142 -9.95 -26.71 -3.94
CA ILE A 142 -10.04 -27.33 -2.62
C ILE A 142 -9.22 -26.47 -1.63
N SER A 143 -9.76 -26.28 -0.42
CA SER A 143 -9.04 -25.55 0.63
C SER A 143 -7.79 -26.31 1.05
N VAL A 144 -6.68 -25.60 1.12
CA VAL A 144 -5.39 -26.16 1.56
C VAL A 144 -4.81 -25.30 2.70
N ASN A 145 -4.11 -25.95 3.61
CA ASN A 145 -3.45 -25.30 4.73
C ASN A 145 -1.93 -25.48 4.61
N LYS A 146 -1.17 -24.44 5.01
CA LYS A 146 0.31 -24.43 4.96
C LYS A 146 0.90 -24.79 3.59
N LYS A 147 0.21 -24.38 2.54
CA LYS A 147 0.64 -24.55 1.14
C LYS A 147 0.30 -23.29 0.36
N LYS A 148 1.08 -23.02 -0.68
CA LYS A 148 0.78 -21.93 -1.63
C LYS A 148 -0.40 -22.32 -2.50
N GLY A 149 -1.28 -21.36 -2.73
CA GLY A 149 -2.44 -21.52 -3.59
C GLY A 149 -3.11 -20.19 -3.90
N ILE A 150 -4.24 -20.24 -4.57
CA ILE A 150 -5.04 -19.07 -4.94
C ILE A 150 -5.69 -18.50 -3.67
N VAL A 151 -5.59 -17.20 -3.49
CA VAL A 151 -6.17 -16.51 -2.35
C VAL A 151 -7.67 -16.28 -2.60
N GLN A 152 -8.51 -16.75 -1.69
CA GLN A 152 -9.91 -16.39 -1.60
C GLN A 152 -10.09 -15.47 -0.39
N LEU A 153 -10.71 -14.31 -0.63
CA LEU A 153 -10.99 -13.33 0.41
C LEU A 153 -12.43 -13.43 0.88
N ILE A 154 -12.61 -13.40 2.19
CA ILE A 154 -13.93 -13.35 2.83
C ILE A 154 -14.01 -12.07 3.66
N SER A 155 -15.13 -11.35 3.56
CA SER A 155 -15.36 -10.14 4.34
C SER A 155 -16.84 -9.99 4.70
N LEU A 156 -17.07 -9.46 5.90
CA LEU A 156 -18.40 -9.10 6.39
C LEU A 156 -18.79 -7.65 6.04
N LEU A 157 -17.88 -6.88 5.44
CA LEU A 157 -18.06 -5.44 5.24
C LEU A 157 -18.91 -5.05 4.01
N PRO A 158 -18.85 -5.74 2.85
CA PRO A 158 -19.68 -5.39 1.70
C PRO A 158 -21.16 -5.76 1.89
N PHE A 159 -22.05 -4.78 2.00
CA PHE A 159 -23.49 -5.00 2.10
C PHE A 159 -24.26 -4.67 0.81
N SER A 160 -23.75 -3.76 0.00
CA SER A 160 -24.44 -3.23 -1.17
C SER A 160 -24.15 -4.00 -2.48
N TYR A 161 -23.27 -4.97 -2.44
CA TYR A 161 -22.87 -5.78 -3.61
C TYR A 161 -22.27 -7.12 -3.13
N PRO A 162 -22.18 -8.17 -3.99
CA PRO A 162 -21.69 -9.49 -3.60
C PRO A 162 -20.16 -9.57 -3.48
N GLY A 163 -19.56 -8.61 -2.76
CA GLY A 163 -18.12 -8.53 -2.53
C GLY A 163 -17.61 -9.27 -1.29
N HIS A 164 -18.49 -9.98 -0.57
CA HIS A 164 -18.16 -10.66 0.68
C HIS A 164 -17.33 -11.94 0.49
N ASN A 165 -17.28 -12.48 -0.72
CA ASN A 165 -16.52 -13.69 -1.04
C ASN A 165 -15.93 -13.60 -2.45
N ILE A 166 -14.63 -13.41 -2.55
CA ILE A 166 -13.91 -13.17 -3.82
C ILE A 166 -12.77 -14.14 -3.98
N LEU A 167 -12.81 -14.94 -5.04
CA LEU A 167 -11.63 -15.70 -5.48
C LEU A 167 -10.75 -14.80 -6.35
N THR A 168 -9.51 -14.61 -5.94
CA THR A 168 -8.56 -13.71 -6.61
C THR A 168 -7.72 -14.47 -7.65
N GLN A 169 -6.85 -13.73 -8.35
CA GLN A 169 -5.77 -14.32 -9.16
C GLN A 169 -4.42 -14.29 -8.41
N ASP A 170 -4.41 -13.81 -7.18
CA ASP A 170 -3.21 -13.71 -6.38
C ASP A 170 -2.90 -15.06 -5.70
N VAL A 171 -1.61 -15.32 -5.52
CA VAL A 171 -1.12 -16.53 -4.85
C VAL A 171 -0.59 -16.16 -3.48
N GLY A 172 -1.03 -16.91 -2.46
CA GLY A 172 -0.63 -16.71 -1.08
C GLY A 172 -0.48 -18.01 -0.31
N GLU A 173 -0.10 -17.87 0.96
CA GLU A 173 0.05 -18.95 1.91
C GLU A 173 -0.29 -18.45 3.31
N ILE A 174 -0.94 -19.27 4.12
CA ILE A 174 -1.18 -18.99 5.55
C ILE A 174 0.01 -19.56 6.33
N ILE A 175 0.68 -18.70 7.10
CA ILE A 175 1.94 -19.05 7.79
C ILE A 175 1.74 -19.25 9.29
N GLY A 176 0.61 -18.85 9.86
CA GLY A 176 0.32 -19.02 11.29
C GLY A 176 -1.07 -18.64 11.65
#